data_2101bef23f22c3f7ea8f4ee607609150
#
_entry.id   2101bef23f22c3f7ea8f4ee607609150
#
_cell.length_a   1.000
_cell.length_b   1.000
_cell.length_c   1.000
_cell.angle_alpha   90.00
_cell.angle_beta   90.00
_cell.angle_gamma   90.00
#
_symmetry.space_group_name_H-M   'P 1'
#
loop_
_entity.id
_entity.type
_entity.pdbx_description
1 polymer ?
#
loop_
_entity_poly.entity_id
_entity_poly.type
_entity_poly.pdbx_seq_one_letter_code
_entity_poly.pdbx_strand_id
1 'polypeptide(L)'
;MTDGPIIERIEFIAFEINIENMSSDPAGFGVSYTPGKTGTHLRFGVRICTDTGVMGEYVPGRSRVRPIMAAAEALASRLVGKPALARTQHYNTMRRLTKHIGEVGIGAIDIALWDLAGKQYGASVSQILGGYRKRLPAYASTLGGDEEANGLSSPEAYADFAEQCYEMGYRAYKMHGWHEGNVARETALLE
;
A
#
# COMPACT_ATOMS: atom_id res chain seq x y z
N MET A 1 -28.57 19.02 -15.30
CA MET A 1 -27.83 17.94 -14.63
C MET A 1 -27.20 18.60 -13.43
N THR A 2 -27.56 18.17 -12.22
CA THR A 2 -26.90 18.67 -11.00
C THR A 2 -25.43 18.28 -11.14
N ASP A 3 -24.56 19.30 -11.13
CA ASP A 3 -23.14 19.06 -11.06
C ASP A 3 -22.91 18.19 -9.82
N GLY A 4 -22.21 17.05 -10.00
CA GLY A 4 -21.94 16.13 -8.88
C GLY A 4 -21.13 16.81 -7.76
N PRO A 5 -20.75 16.07 -6.71
CA PRO A 5 -20.06 16.65 -5.56
C PRO A 5 -18.78 17.40 -5.98
N ILE A 6 -18.53 18.57 -5.39
CA ILE A 6 -17.34 19.39 -5.62
C ILE A 6 -16.34 19.13 -4.49
N ILE A 7 -15.08 18.98 -4.82
CA ILE A 7 -14.00 18.82 -3.83
C ILE A 7 -13.82 20.14 -3.07
N GLU A 8 -14.14 20.17 -1.78
CA GLU A 8 -13.91 21.33 -0.93
C GLU A 8 -12.50 21.37 -0.37
N ARG A 9 -12.01 20.22 0.07
CA ARG A 9 -10.66 20.10 0.65
C ARG A 9 -10.12 18.67 0.52
N ILE A 10 -8.81 18.56 0.56
CA ILE A 10 -8.08 17.29 0.62
C ILE A 10 -7.18 17.34 1.85
N GLU A 11 -7.36 16.40 2.75
CA GLU A 11 -6.63 16.31 4.01
C GLU A 11 -5.58 15.20 3.92
N PHE A 12 -4.39 15.47 4.46
CA PHE A 12 -3.31 14.49 4.63
C PHE A 12 -3.07 14.32 6.12
N ILE A 13 -3.28 13.11 6.63
CA ILE A 13 -3.23 12.79 8.05
C ILE A 13 -2.07 11.85 8.28
N ALA A 14 -0.95 12.36 8.80
CA ALA A 14 0.19 11.52 9.18
C ALA A 14 -0.05 10.88 10.55
N PHE A 15 0.29 9.60 10.69
CA PHE A 15 0.18 8.84 11.92
C PHE A 15 1.22 7.74 11.99
N GLU A 16 1.46 7.21 13.16
CA GLU A 16 2.35 6.08 13.38
C GLU A 16 1.56 4.84 13.80
N ILE A 17 2.03 3.69 13.35
CA ILE A 17 1.51 2.38 13.76
C ILE A 17 2.65 1.54 14.30
N ASN A 18 2.38 0.78 15.35
CA ASN A 18 3.30 -0.22 15.88
C ASN A 18 2.94 -1.58 15.28
N ILE A 19 3.94 -2.29 14.79
CA ILE A 19 3.77 -3.64 14.24
C ILE A 19 4.70 -4.57 15.02
N GLU A 20 4.13 -5.58 15.64
CA GLU A 20 4.87 -6.58 16.41
C GLU A 20 5.64 -7.52 15.48
N ASN A 21 6.73 -8.08 16.00
CA ASN A 21 7.62 -9.00 15.31
C ASN A 21 8.19 -8.44 14.00
N MET A 22 8.43 -7.13 13.96
CA MET A 22 8.93 -6.45 12.78
C MET A 22 10.02 -5.44 13.15
N SER A 23 11.09 -5.41 12.37
CA SER A 23 12.12 -4.37 12.43
C SER A 23 12.42 -3.83 11.03
N SER A 24 13.17 -2.74 10.96
CA SER A 24 13.72 -2.27 9.69
C SER A 24 14.87 -3.18 9.26
N ASP A 25 14.92 -3.49 7.98
CA ASP A 25 16.09 -4.11 7.37
C ASP A 25 17.32 -3.21 7.57
N PRO A 26 18.48 -3.78 7.99
CA PRO A 26 19.71 -3.01 8.20
C PRO A 26 20.17 -2.21 6.98
N ALA A 27 19.91 -2.71 5.77
CA ALA A 27 20.20 -2.01 4.52
C ALA A 27 19.18 -0.89 4.19
N GLY A 28 18.09 -0.77 4.95
CA GLY A 28 17.07 0.27 4.80
C GLY A 28 16.14 0.10 3.61
N PHE A 29 16.16 -1.03 2.92
CA PHE A 29 15.31 -1.29 1.77
C PHE A 29 13.90 -1.75 2.13
N GLY A 30 13.72 -2.32 3.30
CA GLY A 30 12.45 -2.91 3.66
C GLY A 30 12.27 -3.11 5.16
N VAL A 31 11.63 -4.20 5.49
CA VAL A 31 11.40 -4.66 6.85
C VAL A 31 11.71 -6.15 6.93
N SER A 32 12.21 -6.56 8.09
CA SER A 32 12.50 -7.95 8.43
C SER A 32 11.53 -8.45 9.49
N TYR A 33 11.21 -9.74 9.45
CA TYR A 33 10.54 -10.40 10.54
C TYR A 33 11.54 -10.58 11.68
N THR A 34 11.24 -10.03 12.84
CA THR A 34 12.15 -10.08 14.00
C THR A 34 11.31 -10.36 15.24
N PRO A 35 11.24 -11.63 15.68
CA PRO A 35 10.43 -12.02 16.82
C PRO A 35 10.73 -11.19 18.08
N GLY A 36 9.67 -10.77 18.77
CA GLY A 36 9.77 -9.99 20.00
C GLY A 36 10.14 -8.53 19.86
N LYS A 37 10.43 -8.04 18.65
CA LYS A 37 10.63 -6.60 18.40
C LYS A 37 9.32 -5.94 17.93
N THR A 38 9.19 -4.67 18.24
CA THR A 38 8.08 -3.84 17.74
C THR A 38 8.66 -2.71 16.91
N GLY A 39 8.30 -2.66 15.64
CA GLY A 39 8.68 -1.58 14.74
C GLY A 39 7.61 -0.50 14.70
N THR A 40 8.01 0.77 14.80
CA THR A 40 7.13 1.93 14.61
C THR A 40 7.23 2.41 13.17
N HIS A 41 6.10 2.49 12.48
CA HIS A 41 6.04 2.83 11.07
C HIS A 41 5.16 4.05 10.84
N LEU A 42 5.75 5.08 10.22
CA LEU A 42 5.01 6.24 9.75
C LEU A 42 4.05 5.81 8.61
N ARG A 43 2.82 6.31 8.67
CA ARG A 43 1.78 6.16 7.67
C ARG A 43 1.13 7.50 7.39
N PHE A 44 0.37 7.60 6.32
CA PHE A 44 -0.53 8.72 6.14
C PHE A 44 -1.83 8.25 5.48
N GLY A 45 -2.91 8.97 5.78
CA GLY A 45 -4.19 8.85 5.09
C GLY A 45 -4.44 10.06 4.20
N VAL A 46 -5.17 9.86 3.13
CA VAL A 46 -5.75 10.91 2.29
C VAL A 46 -7.24 10.88 2.50
N ARG A 47 -7.85 12.03 2.76
CA ARG A 47 -9.29 12.22 2.82
C ARG A 47 -9.70 13.35 1.89
N ILE A 48 -10.59 13.06 0.95
CA ILE A 48 -11.19 14.03 0.02
C ILE A 48 -12.59 14.34 0.51
N CYS A 49 -12.83 15.58 0.90
CA CYS A 49 -14.12 16.05 1.39
C CYS A 49 -14.83 16.85 0.30
N THR A 50 -16.15 16.67 0.19
CA THR A 50 -16.97 17.37 -0.79
C THR A 50 -18.05 18.22 -0.13
N ASP A 51 -18.59 19.18 -0.88
CA ASP A 51 -19.71 20.07 -0.52
C ASP A 51 -21.01 19.33 -0.19
N THR A 52 -21.15 18.08 -0.62
CA THR A 52 -22.32 17.22 -0.33
C THR A 52 -22.12 16.36 0.93
N GLY A 53 -20.95 16.44 1.57
CA GLY A 53 -20.59 15.62 2.73
C GLY A 53 -20.10 14.20 2.38
N VAL A 54 -20.15 13.78 1.12
CA VAL A 54 -19.53 12.52 0.71
C VAL A 54 -18.01 12.64 0.76
N MET A 55 -17.35 11.66 1.37
CA MET A 55 -15.91 11.66 1.56
C MET A 55 -15.27 10.39 0.96
N GLY A 56 -14.15 10.56 0.29
CA GLY A 56 -13.29 9.46 -0.16
C GLY A 56 -12.03 9.37 0.67
N GLU A 57 -11.60 8.16 1.00
CA GLU A 57 -10.47 7.93 1.90
C GLU A 57 -9.57 6.82 1.39
N TYR A 58 -8.28 6.96 1.66
CA TYR A 58 -7.30 5.92 1.36
C TYR A 58 -6.05 6.04 2.24
N VAL A 59 -5.51 4.91 2.65
CA VAL A 59 -4.20 4.82 3.33
C VAL A 59 -3.23 4.08 2.40
N PRO A 60 -2.25 4.79 1.81
CA PRO A 60 -1.26 4.17 0.93
C PRO A 60 -0.38 3.14 1.65
N GLY A 61 0.31 2.34 0.84
CA GLY A 61 1.30 1.39 1.33
C GLY A 61 2.40 2.03 2.18
N ARG A 62 3.13 1.21 2.93
CA ARG A 62 4.12 1.65 3.94
C ARG A 62 5.44 2.18 3.36
N SER A 63 5.74 1.89 2.10
CA SER A 63 7.01 2.27 1.49
C SER A 63 7.01 3.73 1.05
N ARG A 64 8.12 4.44 1.30
CA ARG A 64 8.36 5.81 0.81
C ARG A 64 7.27 6.81 1.21
N VAL A 65 6.76 6.71 2.44
CA VAL A 65 5.63 7.50 2.96
C VAL A 65 5.83 9.01 2.74
N ARG A 66 6.95 9.58 3.17
CA ARG A 66 7.23 11.02 3.07
C ARG A 66 7.27 11.53 1.62
N PRO A 67 8.03 10.93 0.67
CA PRO A 67 8.01 11.35 -0.73
C PRO A 67 6.64 11.25 -1.38
N ILE A 68 5.89 10.17 -1.11
CA ILE A 68 4.54 9.98 -1.68
C ILE A 68 3.58 11.03 -1.14
N MET A 69 3.61 11.30 0.16
CA MET A 69 2.76 12.32 0.78
C MET A 69 3.04 13.70 0.22
N ALA A 70 4.31 14.12 0.18
CA ALA A 70 4.70 15.43 -0.36
C ALA A 70 4.30 15.60 -1.83
N ALA A 71 4.46 14.56 -2.66
CA ALA A 71 4.02 14.58 -4.05
C ALA A 71 2.49 14.69 -4.17
N ALA A 72 1.75 13.94 -3.35
CA ALA A 72 0.28 14.00 -3.32
C ALA A 72 -0.23 15.38 -2.84
N GLU A 73 0.37 15.97 -1.82
CA GLU A 73 0.06 17.33 -1.35
C GLU A 73 0.22 18.38 -2.46
N ALA A 74 1.32 18.30 -3.22
CA ALA A 74 1.58 19.20 -4.34
C ALA A 74 0.52 19.06 -5.46
N LEU A 75 -0.04 17.87 -5.66
CA LEU A 75 -1.09 17.61 -6.66
C LEU A 75 -2.47 18.07 -6.17
N ALA A 76 -2.76 17.92 -4.89
CA ALA A 76 -4.08 18.13 -4.29
C ALA A 76 -4.66 19.53 -4.55
N SER A 77 -3.80 20.55 -4.53
CA SER A 77 -4.21 21.95 -4.78
C SER A 77 -4.85 22.17 -6.15
N ARG A 78 -4.59 21.28 -7.11
CA ARG A 78 -5.14 21.38 -8.47
C ARG A 78 -6.53 20.78 -8.61
N LEU A 79 -6.98 20.03 -7.61
CA LEU A 79 -8.25 19.32 -7.62
C LEU A 79 -9.32 20.03 -6.79
N VAL A 80 -8.95 20.83 -5.81
CA VAL A 80 -9.90 21.61 -4.99
C VAL A 80 -10.72 22.54 -5.88
N GLY A 81 -12.03 22.62 -5.61
CA GLY A 81 -13.01 23.35 -6.39
C GLY A 81 -13.44 22.68 -7.69
N LYS A 82 -13.04 21.41 -7.93
CA LYS A 82 -13.38 20.66 -9.14
C LYS A 82 -14.40 19.55 -8.84
N PRO A 83 -15.17 19.11 -9.87
CA PRO A 83 -16.10 18.00 -9.72
C PRO A 83 -15.37 16.71 -9.29
N ALA A 84 -15.72 16.15 -8.15
CA ALA A 84 -15.03 14.99 -7.57
C ALA A 84 -15.13 13.72 -8.45
N LEU A 85 -16.21 13.59 -9.24
CA LEU A 85 -16.43 12.43 -10.09
C LEU A 85 -15.72 12.50 -11.46
N ALA A 86 -15.05 13.62 -11.78
CA ALA A 86 -14.28 13.78 -13.01
C ALA A 86 -12.92 13.06 -12.96
N ARG A 87 -12.88 11.81 -12.47
CA ARG A 87 -11.67 11.04 -12.14
C ARG A 87 -10.65 10.94 -13.28
N THR A 88 -11.10 10.61 -14.49
CA THR A 88 -10.20 10.53 -15.66
C THR A 88 -9.55 11.87 -15.96
N GLN A 89 -10.27 12.97 -15.82
CA GLN A 89 -9.72 14.31 -15.98
C GLN A 89 -8.69 14.63 -14.90
N HIS A 90 -8.96 14.28 -13.64
CA HIS A 90 -8.03 14.45 -12.53
C HIS A 90 -6.77 13.63 -12.73
N TYR A 91 -6.92 12.35 -13.08
CA TYR A 91 -5.78 11.48 -13.39
C TYR A 91 -4.88 12.06 -14.49
N ASN A 92 -5.47 12.49 -15.60
CA ASN A 92 -4.72 13.11 -16.70
C ASN A 92 -4.04 14.42 -16.29
N THR A 93 -4.68 15.22 -15.45
CA THR A 93 -4.09 16.45 -14.90
C THR A 93 -2.89 16.12 -14.02
N MET A 94 -3.04 15.19 -13.09
CA MET A 94 -1.95 14.75 -12.21
C MET A 94 -0.78 14.17 -12.98
N ARG A 95 -1.02 13.34 -13.99
CA ARG A 95 0.04 12.80 -14.87
C ARG A 95 0.85 13.88 -15.59
N ARG A 96 0.20 14.92 -16.06
CA ARG A 96 0.90 16.06 -16.70
C ARG A 96 1.78 16.80 -15.73
N LEU A 97 1.32 16.99 -14.49
CA LEU A 97 2.06 17.69 -13.44
C LEU A 97 3.28 16.89 -12.95
N THR A 98 3.18 15.56 -12.97
CA THR A 98 4.26 14.68 -12.51
C THR A 98 5.20 14.22 -13.62
N LYS A 99 5.09 14.76 -14.84
CA LYS A 99 5.87 14.35 -16.03
C LYS A 99 7.37 14.19 -15.77
N HIS A 100 7.95 15.02 -14.92
CA HIS A 100 9.39 15.05 -14.66
C HIS A 100 9.83 14.32 -13.41
N ILE A 101 8.88 13.85 -12.56
CA ILE A 101 9.16 13.16 -11.29
C ILE A 101 8.56 11.74 -11.24
N GLY A 102 7.92 11.30 -12.33
CA GLY A 102 7.17 10.04 -12.36
C GLY A 102 5.80 10.16 -11.69
N GLU A 103 5.04 9.08 -11.70
CA GLU A 103 3.65 9.05 -11.22
C GLU A 103 3.53 8.94 -9.67
N VAL A 104 4.54 9.40 -8.95
CA VAL A 104 4.59 9.37 -7.48
C VAL A 104 3.49 10.28 -6.91
N GLY A 105 2.74 9.76 -5.95
CA GLY A 105 1.66 10.51 -5.26
C GLY A 105 0.29 10.43 -5.94
N ILE A 106 0.21 10.15 -7.26
CA ILE A 106 -1.06 10.07 -7.99
C ILE A 106 -1.97 9.02 -7.36
N GLY A 107 -1.46 7.81 -7.13
CA GLY A 107 -2.25 6.69 -6.61
C GLY A 107 -2.90 6.99 -5.26
N ALA A 108 -2.27 7.80 -4.40
CA ALA A 108 -2.83 8.18 -3.12
C ALA A 108 -4.15 8.96 -3.27
N ILE A 109 -4.19 9.88 -4.22
CA ILE A 109 -5.39 10.70 -4.49
C ILE A 109 -6.39 9.92 -5.35
N ASP A 110 -5.91 9.24 -6.40
CA ASP A 110 -6.78 8.52 -7.34
C ASP A 110 -7.62 7.44 -6.66
N ILE A 111 -7.02 6.65 -5.76
CA ILE A 111 -7.74 5.61 -5.02
C ILE A 111 -8.78 6.23 -4.07
N ALA A 112 -8.46 7.36 -3.42
CA ALA A 112 -9.43 8.08 -2.60
C ALA A 112 -10.61 8.63 -3.44
N LEU A 113 -10.36 9.07 -4.68
CA LEU A 113 -11.43 9.46 -5.62
C LEU A 113 -12.29 8.27 -6.06
N TRP A 114 -11.69 7.07 -6.18
CA TRP A 114 -12.45 5.84 -6.44
C TRP A 114 -13.34 5.45 -5.26
N ASP A 115 -12.82 5.56 -4.03
CA ASP A 115 -13.60 5.32 -2.80
C ASP A 115 -14.78 6.30 -2.68
N LEU A 116 -14.51 7.60 -2.95
CA LEU A 116 -15.55 8.62 -3.01
C LEU A 116 -16.65 8.25 -4.03
N ALA A 117 -16.27 7.85 -5.24
CA ALA A 117 -17.21 7.45 -6.27
C ALA A 117 -18.02 6.23 -5.85
N GLY A 118 -17.40 5.24 -5.21
CA GLY A 118 -18.08 4.08 -4.64
C GLY A 118 -19.15 4.47 -3.64
N LYS A 119 -18.82 5.34 -2.70
CA LYS A 119 -19.75 5.88 -1.71
C LYS A 119 -20.87 6.70 -2.35
N GLN A 120 -20.55 7.55 -3.33
CA GLN A 120 -21.54 8.35 -4.07
C GLN A 120 -22.54 7.49 -4.84
N TYR A 121 -22.10 6.38 -5.42
CA TYR A 121 -22.96 5.48 -6.20
C TYR A 121 -23.58 4.34 -5.39
N GLY A 122 -23.24 4.21 -4.10
CA GLY A 122 -23.69 3.10 -3.26
C GLY A 122 -23.19 1.74 -3.75
N ALA A 123 -22.00 1.69 -4.38
CA ALA A 123 -21.42 0.51 -4.99
C ALA A 123 -19.96 0.34 -4.59
N SER A 124 -19.50 -0.90 -4.44
CA SER A 124 -18.06 -1.13 -4.21
C SER A 124 -17.23 -0.75 -5.44
N VAL A 125 -15.97 -0.37 -5.23
CA VAL A 125 -15.03 -0.11 -6.34
C VAL A 125 -14.94 -1.31 -7.27
N SER A 126 -14.95 -2.54 -6.72
CA SER A 126 -14.98 -3.76 -7.52
C SER A 126 -16.18 -3.83 -8.45
N GLN A 127 -17.38 -3.46 -7.97
CA GLN A 127 -18.60 -3.43 -8.82
C GLN A 127 -18.50 -2.35 -9.90
N ILE A 128 -17.99 -1.16 -9.55
CA ILE A 128 -17.79 -0.09 -10.53
C ILE A 128 -16.81 -0.49 -11.63
N LEU A 129 -15.81 -1.31 -11.29
CA LEU A 129 -14.83 -1.87 -12.22
C LEU A 129 -15.31 -3.12 -12.96
N GLY A 130 -16.58 -3.50 -12.83
CA GLY A 130 -17.21 -4.60 -13.54
C GLY A 130 -17.34 -5.91 -12.75
N GLY A 131 -16.82 -6.00 -11.53
CA GLY A 131 -17.07 -7.11 -10.58
C GLY A 131 -16.67 -8.50 -11.08
N TYR A 132 -15.69 -8.58 -11.99
CA TYR A 132 -15.34 -9.81 -12.69
C TYR A 132 -14.91 -10.96 -11.76
N ARG A 133 -14.07 -10.66 -10.75
CA ARG A 133 -13.58 -11.68 -9.81
C ARG A 133 -14.14 -11.48 -8.42
N LYS A 134 -14.76 -12.52 -7.87
CA LYS A 134 -15.26 -12.57 -6.49
C LYS A 134 -14.24 -13.15 -5.51
N ARG A 135 -13.29 -13.94 -6.02
CA ARG A 135 -12.20 -14.57 -5.25
C ARG A 135 -10.90 -14.42 -6.03
N LEU A 136 -9.84 -14.11 -5.31
CA LEU A 136 -8.48 -14.06 -5.86
C LEU A 136 -7.65 -15.15 -5.18
N PRO A 137 -6.81 -15.89 -5.93
CA PRO A 137 -5.81 -16.74 -5.30
C PRO A 137 -4.83 -15.88 -4.51
N ALA A 138 -4.47 -16.35 -3.32
CA ALA A 138 -3.50 -15.68 -2.46
C ALA A 138 -2.31 -16.60 -2.22
N TYR A 139 -1.16 -16.01 -2.05
CA TYR A 139 0.03 -16.68 -1.53
C TYR A 139 0.41 -16.09 -0.17
N ALA A 140 1.02 -16.91 0.68
CA ALA A 140 1.70 -16.40 1.86
C ALA A 140 3.01 -15.72 1.44
N SER A 141 3.35 -14.59 2.03
CA SER A 141 4.59 -13.87 1.72
C SER A 141 5.35 -13.56 2.99
N THR A 142 6.61 -13.97 3.08
CA THR A 142 7.50 -13.56 4.16
C THR A 142 7.96 -12.12 3.99
N LEU A 143 8.54 -11.59 5.04
CA LEU A 143 9.48 -10.47 5.00
C LEU A 143 10.90 -11.00 4.75
N GLY A 144 11.91 -10.12 4.74
CA GLY A 144 13.31 -10.53 4.67
C GLY A 144 13.70 -11.41 5.88
N GLY A 145 14.65 -12.29 5.68
CA GLY A 145 15.20 -13.12 6.74
C GLY A 145 15.99 -12.30 7.76
N ASP A 146 16.26 -12.89 8.89
CA ASP A 146 16.99 -12.31 10.03
C ASP A 146 17.99 -13.32 10.60
N GLU A 147 18.65 -12.96 11.70
CA GLU A 147 19.63 -13.81 12.41
C GLU A 147 19.10 -14.26 13.80
N GLU A 148 17.82 -14.04 14.08
CA GLU A 148 17.24 -14.39 15.37
C GLU A 148 16.93 -15.89 15.45
N ALA A 149 17.18 -16.52 16.60
CA ALA A 149 17.02 -17.96 16.78
C ALA A 149 15.61 -18.48 16.49
N ASN A 150 14.58 -17.66 16.67
CA ASN A 150 13.18 -18.00 16.41
C ASN A 150 12.61 -17.24 15.19
N GLY A 151 13.49 -16.69 14.36
CA GLY A 151 13.15 -15.97 13.15
C GLY A 151 13.41 -16.78 11.89
N LEU A 152 13.42 -16.13 10.75
CA LEU A 152 13.75 -16.72 9.47
C LEU A 152 15.26 -16.67 9.23
N SER A 153 16.03 -17.38 10.07
CA SER A 153 17.49 -17.31 10.14
C SER A 153 18.20 -18.43 9.37
N SER A 154 17.46 -19.43 8.89
CA SER A 154 18.04 -20.55 8.11
C SER A 154 17.08 -21.05 7.02
N PRO A 155 17.56 -21.80 6.03
CA PRO A 155 16.69 -22.46 5.04
C PRO A 155 15.62 -23.36 5.68
N GLU A 156 15.97 -24.10 6.74
CA GLU A 156 15.03 -24.96 7.47
C GLU A 156 13.93 -24.14 8.15
N ALA A 157 14.25 -22.99 8.75
CA ALA A 157 13.25 -22.10 9.34
C ALA A 157 12.25 -21.56 8.30
N TYR A 158 12.72 -21.31 7.09
CA TYR A 158 11.84 -20.95 5.97
C TYR A 158 10.97 -22.12 5.52
N ALA A 159 11.51 -23.35 5.47
CA ALA A 159 10.75 -24.54 5.13
C ALA A 159 9.66 -24.82 6.16
N ASP A 160 9.99 -24.79 7.45
CA ASP A 160 9.03 -24.96 8.54
C ASP A 160 7.91 -23.90 8.49
N PHE A 161 8.26 -22.66 8.18
CA PHE A 161 7.27 -21.58 8.04
C PHE A 161 6.39 -21.75 6.78
N ALA A 162 6.97 -22.26 5.69
CA ALA A 162 6.20 -22.58 4.49
C ALA A 162 5.20 -23.71 4.75
N GLU A 163 5.57 -24.74 5.53
CA GLU A 163 4.67 -25.81 5.94
C GLU A 163 3.52 -25.26 6.80
N GLN A 164 3.80 -24.42 7.79
CA GLN A 164 2.76 -23.74 8.57
C GLN A 164 1.80 -22.94 7.68
N CYS A 165 2.32 -22.22 6.68
CA CYS A 165 1.49 -21.51 5.71
C CYS A 165 0.60 -22.45 4.89
N TYR A 166 1.14 -23.62 4.49
CA TYR A 166 0.36 -24.64 3.79
C TYR A 166 -0.76 -25.21 4.66
N GLU A 167 -0.50 -25.48 5.94
CA GLU A 167 -1.51 -25.93 6.92
C GLU A 167 -2.61 -24.89 7.13
N MET A 168 -2.27 -23.59 7.12
CA MET A 168 -3.25 -22.49 7.15
C MET A 168 -4.10 -22.39 5.87
N GLY A 169 -3.78 -23.16 4.83
CA GLY A 169 -4.56 -23.23 3.60
C GLY A 169 -3.99 -22.49 2.40
N TYR A 170 -2.84 -21.84 2.53
CA TYR A 170 -2.17 -21.24 1.38
C TYR A 170 -1.61 -22.32 0.44
N ARG A 171 -1.69 -22.08 -0.87
CA ARG A 171 -1.23 -23.03 -1.90
C ARG A 171 -0.05 -22.48 -2.71
N ALA A 172 0.42 -21.32 -2.35
CA ALA A 172 1.63 -20.71 -2.89
C ALA A 172 2.32 -19.91 -1.80
N TYR A 173 3.63 -19.86 -1.88
CA TYR A 173 4.49 -19.20 -0.91
C TYR A 173 5.50 -18.33 -1.64
N LYS A 174 5.67 -17.08 -1.18
CA LYS A 174 6.67 -16.16 -1.70
C LYS A 174 7.65 -15.83 -0.58
N MET A 175 8.89 -16.26 -0.75
CA MET A 175 9.96 -15.91 0.15
C MET A 175 10.67 -14.62 -0.26
N HIS A 176 11.20 -13.93 0.73
CA HIS A 176 12.26 -12.95 0.60
C HIS A 176 13.42 -13.48 1.44
N GLY A 177 14.57 -13.70 0.82
CA GLY A 177 15.76 -14.19 1.52
C GLY A 177 16.42 -13.10 2.38
N TRP A 178 17.72 -13.25 2.62
CA TRP A 178 18.51 -12.27 3.35
C TRP A 178 19.04 -11.21 2.38
N HIS A 179 19.11 -9.97 2.81
CA HIS A 179 19.55 -8.87 1.95
C HIS A 179 21.08 -8.69 1.87
N GLU A 180 21.84 -9.71 2.25
CA GLU A 180 23.30 -9.67 2.33
C GLU A 180 24.03 -9.93 1.01
N GLY A 181 23.30 -10.43 0.00
CA GLY A 181 23.87 -10.84 -1.28
C GLY A 181 24.75 -12.12 -1.20
N ASN A 182 24.56 -12.95 -0.16
CA ASN A 182 25.25 -14.23 -0.04
C ASN A 182 24.58 -15.28 -0.95
N VAL A 183 25.15 -15.49 -2.14
CA VAL A 183 24.59 -16.38 -3.15
C VAL A 183 24.46 -17.82 -2.66
N ALA A 184 25.41 -18.34 -1.88
CA ALA A 184 25.35 -19.71 -1.38
C ALA A 184 24.17 -19.91 -0.42
N ARG A 185 23.95 -18.96 0.49
CA ARG A 185 22.83 -18.97 1.46
C ARG A 185 21.50 -18.84 0.75
N GLU A 186 21.40 -17.94 -0.23
CA GLU A 186 20.19 -17.76 -1.03
C GLU A 186 19.88 -18.99 -1.92
N THR A 187 20.92 -19.69 -2.41
CA THR A 187 20.74 -20.93 -3.19
C THR A 187 20.22 -22.05 -2.30
N ALA A 188 20.79 -22.24 -1.11
CA ALA A 188 20.34 -23.24 -0.15
C ALA A 188 18.85 -23.04 0.28
N LEU A 189 18.34 -21.83 0.18
CA LEU A 189 16.91 -21.53 0.45
C LEU A 189 15.98 -22.12 -0.63
N LEU A 190 16.49 -22.42 -1.82
CA LEU A 190 15.72 -22.92 -2.95
C LEU A 190 15.78 -24.45 -3.08
N GLU A 191 16.68 -25.11 -2.38
CA GLU A 191 16.86 -26.58 -2.34
C GLU A 191 16.01 -27.22 -1.26
#